data_aa75cc48842a56bad10a1f971cc91638
#
_entry.id   aa75cc48842a56bad10a1f971cc91638
#
_cell.length_a   1.000
_cell.length_b   1.000
_cell.length_c   1.000
_cell.angle_alpha   90.00
_cell.angle_beta   90.00
_cell.angle_gamma   90.00
#
_symmetry.space_group_name_H-M   'P 1'
#
loop_
_entity.id
_entity.type
_entity.pdbx_description
1 polymer ?
#
loop_
_entity_poly.entity_id
_entity_poly.type
_entity_poly.pdbx_seq_one_letter_code
_entity_poly.pdbx_strand_id
1 'polypeptide(L)'
;MTTATSVSAMSPTLVVLAAGMGSRYGGLKQIDPMGPSGETILDYSVYDAVRAGFGRVVFIIRPDFEDAFRDGVAAKFSHLVDVDFAFQTLDRLPTGFSVPEGREKPWGTTHAILCARDAIRGNFAVINADDFYGRDSYAVLGKYLAGLDDTSTDWSMVGFTLRNTLSDHGTVARGVCATDANGFLMTIDEMTSIERHGAGARNTRGDGTVVALSGDEPVSMNMWGFTPRLFDHLERIFREFLTAHGDEAKSECFIPLAVGQLVGEGAATCRVLRTDSSWFGVTYREDKEIVQGSIAALVAHGEYPARLWS
;
A
#
# COMPACT_ATOMS: atom_id res chain seq x y z
N MET A 1 19.53 12.04 39.49
CA MET A 1 19.60 12.34 38.04
C MET A 1 19.53 11.01 37.31
N THR A 2 18.34 10.64 36.89
CA THR A 2 18.09 9.40 36.13
C THR A 2 18.28 9.72 34.65
N THR A 3 19.39 9.24 34.10
CA THR A 3 19.64 9.33 32.64
C THR A 3 18.60 8.45 31.95
N ALA A 4 17.62 9.07 31.34
CA ALA A 4 16.74 8.39 30.39
C ALA A 4 17.62 7.92 29.22
N THR A 5 17.86 6.61 29.16
CA THR A 5 18.44 5.97 27.96
C THR A 5 17.45 6.16 26.83
N SER A 6 17.77 7.06 25.90
CA SER A 6 16.99 7.16 24.65
C SER A 6 17.15 5.82 23.93
N VAL A 7 16.11 5.01 23.95
CA VAL A 7 16.01 3.89 23.02
C VAL A 7 16.02 4.55 21.64
N SER A 8 17.07 4.32 20.86
CA SER A 8 17.12 4.75 19.47
C SER A 8 15.93 4.12 18.79
N ALA A 9 14.95 4.92 18.38
CA ALA A 9 13.80 4.42 17.65
C ALA A 9 14.32 3.68 16.40
N MET A 10 13.93 2.43 16.24
CA MET A 10 14.30 1.65 15.05
C MET A 10 13.71 2.34 13.81
N SER A 11 14.52 2.48 12.77
CA SER A 11 14.02 2.96 11.48
C SER A 11 12.85 2.12 11.00
N PRO A 12 11.77 2.73 10.49
CA PRO A 12 10.60 1.99 10.03
C PRO A 12 10.93 0.99 8.89
N THR A 13 10.14 -0.07 8.81
CA THR A 13 10.20 -1.03 7.70
C THR A 13 9.22 -0.63 6.60
N LEU A 14 9.65 -0.62 5.34
CA LEU A 14 8.75 -0.55 4.18
C LEU A 14 8.35 -1.96 3.77
N VAL A 15 7.06 -2.26 3.76
CA VAL A 15 6.48 -3.52 3.30
C VAL A 15 5.83 -3.30 1.94
N VAL A 16 6.24 -4.06 0.95
CA VAL A 16 5.79 -3.91 -0.43
C VAL A 16 4.96 -5.11 -0.86
N LEU A 17 3.69 -4.87 -1.19
CA LEU A 17 2.76 -5.89 -1.67
C LEU A 17 3.04 -6.19 -3.16
N ALA A 18 3.80 -7.23 -3.44
CA ALA A 18 4.26 -7.59 -4.79
C ALA A 18 3.86 -9.03 -5.22
N ALA A 19 3.01 -9.72 -4.44
CA ALA A 19 2.54 -11.07 -4.76
C ALA A 19 1.42 -11.11 -5.81
N GLY A 20 0.86 -9.95 -6.19
CA GLY A 20 -0.21 -9.85 -7.18
C GLY A 20 0.28 -10.21 -8.59
N MET A 21 -0.42 -11.13 -9.25
CA MET A 21 -0.23 -11.37 -10.69
C MET A 21 -0.94 -10.27 -11.45
N GLY A 22 -0.24 -9.40 -12.14
CA GLY A 22 -0.82 -8.43 -13.06
C GLY A 22 -1.57 -9.09 -14.23
N SER A 23 -2.64 -9.84 -13.94
CA SER A 23 -3.39 -10.63 -14.91
C SER A 23 -3.90 -9.82 -16.10
N ARG A 24 -4.16 -8.52 -15.91
CA ARG A 24 -4.57 -7.58 -16.96
C ARG A 24 -3.38 -7.02 -17.74
N TYR A 25 -2.18 -7.06 -17.18
CA TYR A 25 -0.97 -6.53 -17.79
C TYR A 25 -0.19 -7.59 -18.60
N GLY A 26 -0.40 -8.87 -18.30
CA GLY A 26 0.22 -10.01 -19.03
C GLY A 26 1.68 -10.28 -18.66
N GLY A 27 2.15 -9.88 -17.46
CA GLY A 27 3.50 -10.12 -16.98
C GLY A 27 3.78 -9.52 -15.61
N LEU A 28 5.05 -9.56 -15.18
CA LEU A 28 5.55 -8.93 -13.96
C LEU A 28 5.67 -7.42 -14.18
N LYS A 29 4.56 -6.68 -14.04
CA LYS A 29 4.53 -5.22 -14.23
C LYS A 29 5.42 -4.46 -13.23
N GLN A 30 5.73 -5.07 -12.10
CA GLN A 30 6.54 -4.49 -11.03
C GLN A 30 8.01 -4.28 -11.44
N ILE A 31 8.47 -4.99 -12.47
CA ILE A 31 9.86 -4.88 -12.99
C ILE A 31 9.93 -4.18 -14.35
N ASP A 32 8.82 -3.65 -14.87
CA ASP A 32 8.81 -2.91 -16.12
C ASP A 32 9.52 -1.56 -15.98
N PRO A 33 10.41 -1.19 -16.91
CA PRO A 33 11.10 0.10 -16.88
C PRO A 33 10.13 1.25 -17.17
N MET A 34 10.12 2.23 -16.27
CA MET A 34 9.29 3.43 -16.31
C MET A 34 10.12 4.72 -16.32
N GLY A 35 11.26 4.71 -15.64
CA GLY A 35 12.17 5.84 -15.58
C GLY A 35 13.11 5.94 -16.77
N PRO A 36 13.76 7.11 -16.95
CA PRO A 36 14.61 7.41 -18.11
C PRO A 36 15.87 6.54 -18.19
N SER A 37 16.34 5.99 -17.07
CA SER A 37 17.51 5.09 -17.01
C SER A 37 17.13 3.62 -16.75
N GLY A 38 15.85 3.28 -16.95
CA GLY A 38 15.34 1.92 -16.80
C GLY A 38 14.85 1.59 -15.39
N GLU A 39 14.64 2.60 -14.56
CA GLU A 39 14.07 2.44 -13.23
C GLU A 39 12.60 1.99 -13.32
N THR A 40 12.20 1.12 -12.40
CA THR A 40 10.81 0.70 -12.22
C THR A 40 10.07 1.67 -11.28
N ILE A 41 8.74 1.62 -11.21
CA ILE A 41 7.97 2.36 -10.18
C ILE A 41 8.48 2.01 -8.78
N LEU A 42 8.79 0.74 -8.57
CA LEU A 42 9.28 0.23 -7.30
C LEU A 42 10.64 0.82 -6.91
N ASP A 43 11.53 1.09 -7.88
CA ASP A 43 12.81 1.79 -7.63
C ASP A 43 12.55 3.18 -7.02
N TYR A 44 11.57 3.93 -7.53
CA TYR A 44 11.18 5.24 -6.96
C TYR A 44 10.60 5.10 -5.56
N SER A 45 9.77 4.09 -5.33
CA SER A 45 9.19 3.82 -4.01
C SER A 45 10.26 3.54 -2.95
N VAL A 46 11.25 2.70 -3.28
CA VAL A 46 12.36 2.40 -2.36
C VAL A 46 13.27 3.62 -2.19
N TYR A 47 13.55 4.36 -3.27
CA TYR A 47 14.36 5.58 -3.22
C TYR A 47 13.77 6.62 -2.27
N ASP A 48 12.46 6.89 -2.36
CA ASP A 48 11.78 7.84 -1.50
C ASP A 48 11.69 7.34 -0.05
N ALA A 49 11.46 6.04 0.16
CA ALA A 49 11.44 5.45 1.49
C ALA A 49 12.81 5.59 2.19
N VAL A 50 13.91 5.28 1.50
CA VAL A 50 15.26 5.47 2.06
C VAL A 50 15.49 6.93 2.45
N ARG A 51 15.11 7.88 1.60
CA ARG A 51 15.20 9.33 1.89
C ARG A 51 14.32 9.77 3.05
N ALA A 52 13.20 9.07 3.29
CA ALA A 52 12.28 9.30 4.41
C ALA A 52 12.72 8.61 5.72
N GLY A 53 13.87 7.92 5.73
CA GLY A 53 14.44 7.30 6.91
C GLY A 53 14.00 5.86 7.16
N PHE A 54 13.40 5.18 6.19
CA PHE A 54 13.16 3.73 6.26
C PHE A 54 14.49 2.98 6.18
N GLY A 55 14.71 2.05 7.10
CA GLY A 55 15.97 1.30 7.22
C GLY A 55 15.90 -0.13 6.71
N ARG A 56 14.69 -0.61 6.36
CA ARG A 56 14.44 -1.97 5.91
C ARG A 56 13.34 -1.99 4.87
N VAL A 57 13.45 -2.87 3.87
CA VAL A 57 12.40 -3.16 2.89
C VAL A 57 12.08 -4.65 2.94
N VAL A 58 10.80 -5.00 3.02
CA VAL A 58 10.31 -6.38 2.96
C VAL A 58 9.39 -6.52 1.76
N PHE A 59 9.77 -7.32 0.78
CA PHE A 59 8.92 -7.64 -0.36
C PHE A 59 8.06 -8.86 -0.07
N ILE A 60 6.73 -8.68 -0.14
CA ILE A 60 5.80 -9.81 -0.10
C ILE A 60 5.57 -10.26 -1.54
N ILE A 61 6.12 -11.43 -1.87
CA ILE A 61 6.11 -12.00 -3.21
C ILE A 61 5.57 -13.43 -3.21
N ARG A 62 5.36 -13.99 -4.38
CA ARG A 62 5.18 -15.42 -4.56
C ARG A 62 6.56 -16.09 -4.61
N PRO A 63 6.69 -17.36 -4.15
CA PRO A 63 7.98 -18.06 -4.20
C PRO A 63 8.61 -18.15 -5.61
N ASP A 64 7.77 -18.28 -6.65
CA ASP A 64 8.22 -18.36 -8.04
C ASP A 64 8.81 -17.04 -8.59
N PHE A 65 8.70 -15.94 -7.85
CA PHE A 65 9.27 -14.64 -8.23
C PHE A 65 10.55 -14.27 -7.46
N GLU A 66 11.02 -15.12 -6.54
CA GLU A 66 12.14 -14.79 -5.67
C GLU A 66 13.39 -14.37 -6.44
N ASP A 67 13.85 -15.20 -7.39
CA ASP A 67 15.07 -14.91 -8.16
C ASP A 67 14.93 -13.60 -8.96
N ALA A 68 13.78 -13.40 -9.61
CA ALA A 68 13.53 -12.18 -10.38
C ALA A 68 13.54 -10.91 -9.52
N PHE A 69 13.00 -10.98 -8.29
CA PHE A 69 13.05 -9.85 -7.37
C PHE A 69 14.43 -9.66 -6.74
N ARG A 70 15.12 -10.73 -6.37
CA ARG A 70 16.45 -10.68 -5.78
C ARG A 70 17.45 -10.07 -6.74
N ASP A 71 17.51 -10.56 -7.97
CA ASP A 71 18.51 -10.16 -8.96
C ASP A 71 18.10 -8.88 -9.72
N GLY A 72 16.81 -8.74 -10.04
CA GLY A 72 16.33 -7.65 -10.87
C GLY A 72 15.94 -6.38 -10.09
N VAL A 73 15.56 -6.51 -8.81
CA VAL A 73 15.05 -5.39 -8.00
C VAL A 73 15.99 -5.12 -6.82
N ALA A 74 16.09 -6.07 -5.89
CA ALA A 74 16.80 -5.86 -4.62
C ALA A 74 18.29 -5.59 -4.80
N ALA A 75 18.95 -6.20 -5.77
CA ALA A 75 20.37 -5.99 -6.05
C ALA A 75 20.74 -4.52 -6.29
N LYS A 76 19.81 -3.72 -6.77
CA LYS A 76 20.03 -2.28 -7.07
C LYS A 76 20.27 -1.44 -5.83
N PHE A 77 19.67 -1.79 -4.70
CA PHE A 77 19.66 -0.96 -3.47
C PHE A 77 19.96 -1.71 -2.18
N SER A 78 20.27 -3.02 -2.23
CA SER A 78 20.63 -3.80 -1.05
C SER A 78 21.89 -3.31 -0.31
N HIS A 79 22.69 -2.47 -0.96
CA HIS A 79 23.85 -1.80 -0.34
C HIS A 79 23.45 -0.52 0.44
N LEU A 80 22.22 -0.02 0.29
CA LEU A 80 21.70 1.21 0.92
C LEU A 80 20.71 0.91 2.04
N VAL A 81 19.97 -0.20 1.96
CA VAL A 81 18.90 -0.57 2.87
C VAL A 81 18.86 -2.08 3.07
N ASP A 82 18.49 -2.53 4.27
CA ASP A 82 18.30 -3.95 4.56
C ASP A 82 17.09 -4.49 3.78
N VAL A 83 17.27 -5.58 3.01
CA VAL A 83 16.22 -6.17 2.17
C VAL A 83 15.92 -7.59 2.59
N ASP A 84 14.63 -7.90 2.71
CA ASP A 84 14.14 -9.23 3.02
C ASP A 84 12.91 -9.59 2.17
N PHE A 85 12.54 -10.86 2.17
CA PHE A 85 11.42 -11.40 1.42
C PHE A 85 10.47 -12.17 2.33
N ALA A 86 9.18 -12.00 2.09
CA ALA A 86 8.12 -12.81 2.69
C ALA A 86 7.29 -13.44 1.57
N PHE A 87 6.85 -14.68 1.78
CA PHE A 87 6.16 -15.43 0.73
C PHE A 87 4.68 -15.57 1.07
N GLN A 88 3.83 -15.08 0.17
CA GLN A 88 2.40 -15.30 0.24
C GLN A 88 2.03 -16.56 -0.56
N THR A 89 1.67 -17.63 0.14
CA THR A 89 1.19 -18.88 -0.44
C THR A 89 -0.23 -19.18 0.06
N LEU A 90 -1.03 -19.91 -0.71
CA LEU A 90 -2.43 -20.20 -0.37
C LEU A 90 -2.57 -21.02 0.91
N ASP A 91 -1.63 -21.90 1.17
CA ASP A 91 -1.61 -22.84 2.29
C ASP A 91 -1.09 -22.25 3.62
N ARG A 92 -0.59 -21.02 3.60
CA ARG A 92 -0.15 -20.32 4.82
C ARG A 92 -1.35 -19.79 5.61
N LEU A 93 -2.14 -20.73 6.14
CA LEU A 93 -3.38 -20.48 6.86
C LEU A 93 -3.23 -20.72 8.36
N PRO A 94 -4.07 -20.06 9.18
CA PRO A 94 -4.15 -20.38 10.61
C PRO A 94 -4.59 -21.83 10.83
N THR A 95 -4.17 -22.44 11.95
CA THR A 95 -4.58 -23.80 12.33
C THR A 95 -6.11 -23.94 12.31
N GLY A 96 -6.60 -25.00 11.70
CA GLY A 96 -8.03 -25.33 11.57
C GLY A 96 -8.66 -24.92 10.24
N PHE A 97 -7.91 -24.25 9.36
CA PHE A 97 -8.36 -23.90 8.01
C PHE A 97 -7.54 -24.64 6.94
N SER A 98 -8.13 -24.86 5.80
CA SER A 98 -7.51 -25.49 4.63
C SER A 98 -7.88 -24.73 3.35
N VAL A 99 -7.05 -24.88 2.33
CA VAL A 99 -7.33 -24.29 1.01
C VAL A 99 -8.47 -25.07 0.36
N PRO A 100 -9.57 -24.42 -0.05
CA PRO A 100 -10.65 -25.11 -0.79
C PRO A 100 -10.15 -25.61 -2.13
N GLU A 101 -10.77 -26.71 -2.59
CA GLU A 101 -10.47 -27.27 -3.90
C GLU A 101 -10.70 -26.24 -5.02
N GLY A 102 -9.74 -26.13 -5.95
CA GLY A 102 -9.81 -25.23 -7.08
C GLY A 102 -9.58 -23.76 -6.78
N ARG A 103 -9.18 -23.39 -5.54
CA ARG A 103 -8.81 -21.99 -5.24
C ARG A 103 -7.43 -21.68 -5.77
N GLU A 104 -7.36 -20.69 -6.66
CA GLU A 104 -6.10 -20.14 -7.19
C GLU A 104 -5.84 -18.70 -6.72
N LYS A 105 -6.91 -17.99 -6.31
CA LYS A 105 -6.83 -16.59 -5.95
C LYS A 105 -6.21 -16.41 -4.55
N PRO A 106 -5.22 -15.50 -4.38
CA PRO A 106 -4.69 -15.15 -3.06
C PRO A 106 -5.78 -14.66 -2.11
N TRP A 107 -5.53 -14.77 -0.81
CA TRP A 107 -6.50 -14.42 0.25
C TRP A 107 -6.63 -12.92 0.51
N GLY A 108 -5.96 -12.07 -0.27
CA GLY A 108 -6.01 -10.62 -0.16
C GLY A 108 -4.86 -10.02 0.64
N THR A 109 -4.89 -8.68 0.78
CA THR A 109 -3.79 -7.89 1.34
C THR A 109 -3.60 -8.08 2.85
N THR A 110 -4.66 -8.37 3.60
CA THR A 110 -4.57 -8.73 5.03
C THR A 110 -3.72 -9.98 5.23
N HIS A 111 -3.97 -11.02 4.44
CA HIS A 111 -3.19 -12.26 4.48
C HIS A 111 -1.74 -12.04 4.03
N ALA A 112 -1.52 -11.22 2.99
CA ALA A 112 -0.17 -10.87 2.55
C ALA A 112 0.66 -10.27 3.70
N ILE A 113 0.10 -9.30 4.43
CA ILE A 113 0.77 -8.67 5.58
C ILE A 113 1.03 -9.68 6.69
N LEU A 114 0.07 -10.56 7.00
CA LEU A 114 0.27 -11.65 7.98
C LEU A 114 1.43 -12.57 7.60
N CYS A 115 1.60 -12.86 6.31
CA CYS A 115 2.72 -13.66 5.82
C CYS A 115 4.10 -13.00 6.06
N ALA A 116 4.15 -11.69 6.22
CA ALA A 116 5.39 -10.94 6.44
C ALA A 116 5.71 -10.70 7.92
N ARG A 117 4.87 -11.16 8.86
CA ARG A 117 5.01 -10.89 10.30
C ARG A 117 6.43 -11.07 10.83
N ASP A 118 7.06 -12.19 10.51
CA ASP A 118 8.37 -12.56 11.04
C ASP A 118 9.54 -11.77 10.42
N ALA A 119 9.31 -11.16 9.25
CA ALA A 119 10.29 -10.33 8.55
C ALA A 119 10.22 -8.86 8.95
N ILE A 120 9.09 -8.40 9.54
CA ILE A 120 8.87 -7.01 9.93
C ILE A 120 9.46 -6.74 11.31
N ARG A 121 10.16 -5.61 11.44
CA ARG A 121 10.76 -5.16 12.69
C ARG A 121 10.31 -3.74 12.98
N GLY A 122 9.76 -3.50 14.18
CA GLY A 122 9.27 -2.19 14.61
C GLY A 122 8.10 -1.69 13.78
N ASN A 123 7.90 -0.37 13.79
CA ASN A 123 6.85 0.28 13.01
C ASN A 123 7.09 0.11 11.50
N PHE A 124 6.02 0.03 10.71
CA PHE A 124 6.15 -0.27 9.29
C PHE A 124 5.10 0.43 8.43
N ALA A 125 5.48 0.72 7.20
CA ALA A 125 4.56 1.13 6.15
C ALA A 125 4.20 -0.04 5.24
N VAL A 126 3.03 0.00 4.64
CA VAL A 126 2.58 -0.95 3.60
C VAL A 126 2.21 -0.17 2.35
N ILE A 127 2.70 -0.62 1.20
CA ILE A 127 2.41 -0.04 -0.13
C ILE A 127 2.16 -1.13 -1.18
N ASN A 128 1.53 -0.75 -2.28
CA ASN A 128 1.48 -1.58 -3.49
C ASN A 128 2.78 -1.42 -4.29
N ALA A 129 3.21 -2.48 -4.95
CA ALA A 129 4.44 -2.49 -5.75
C ALA A 129 4.33 -1.75 -7.10
N ASP A 130 3.12 -1.50 -7.56
CA ASP A 130 2.78 -0.99 -8.89
C ASP A 130 2.23 0.45 -8.87
N ASP A 131 2.26 1.08 -7.71
CA ASP A 131 1.80 2.45 -7.48
C ASP A 131 2.97 3.40 -7.20
N PHE A 132 2.97 4.56 -7.84
CA PHE A 132 3.86 5.67 -7.52
C PHE A 132 3.16 6.59 -6.53
N TYR A 133 3.81 6.84 -5.40
CA TYR A 133 3.24 7.63 -4.28
C TYR A 133 3.87 9.01 -4.12
N GLY A 134 5.06 9.23 -4.69
CA GLY A 134 5.82 10.46 -4.63
C GLY A 134 6.47 10.74 -3.27
N ARG A 135 7.48 11.58 -3.31
CA ARG A 135 8.42 11.85 -2.20
C ARG A 135 7.75 12.27 -0.90
N ASP A 136 6.81 13.23 -0.98
CA ASP A 136 6.19 13.81 0.22
C ASP A 136 5.36 12.77 0.99
N SER A 137 4.71 11.84 0.29
CA SER A 137 3.95 10.74 0.90
C SER A 137 4.82 9.88 1.84
N TYR A 138 6.03 9.54 1.41
CA TYR A 138 6.98 8.80 2.25
C TYR A 138 7.50 9.66 3.40
N ALA A 139 7.76 10.94 3.16
CA ALA A 139 8.26 11.85 4.19
C ALA A 139 7.26 12.03 5.32
N VAL A 140 5.97 12.28 5.03
CA VAL A 140 4.92 12.44 6.05
C VAL A 140 4.67 11.13 6.81
N LEU A 141 4.66 10.00 6.10
CA LEU A 141 4.44 8.68 6.69
C LEU A 141 5.63 8.23 7.55
N GLY A 142 6.87 8.35 7.04
CA GLY A 142 8.09 8.02 7.77
C GLY A 142 8.25 8.85 9.04
N LYS A 143 7.96 10.16 8.97
CA LYS A 143 7.96 11.04 10.14
C LYS A 143 6.93 10.63 11.18
N TYR A 144 5.72 10.24 10.76
CA TYR A 144 4.68 9.78 11.67
C TYR A 144 5.10 8.49 12.38
N LEU A 145 5.56 7.49 11.62
CA LEU A 145 5.99 6.19 12.14
C LEU A 145 7.18 6.31 13.11
N ALA A 146 8.13 7.19 12.82
CA ALA A 146 9.29 7.41 13.70
C ALA A 146 8.90 8.01 15.06
N GLY A 147 7.74 8.65 15.18
CA GLY A 147 7.21 9.22 16.42
C GLY A 147 6.29 8.30 17.21
N LEU A 148 5.98 7.09 16.70
CA LEU A 148 5.08 6.15 17.36
C LEU A 148 5.84 5.19 18.26
N ASP A 149 5.24 4.90 19.43
CA ASP A 149 5.59 3.73 20.24
C ASP A 149 5.10 2.46 19.50
N ASP A 150 5.92 1.42 19.45
CA ASP A 150 5.62 0.17 18.73
C ASP A 150 4.45 -0.65 19.34
N THR A 151 4.05 -0.29 20.56
CA THR A 151 2.86 -0.85 21.23
C THR A 151 1.59 -0.05 21.00
N SER A 152 1.65 1.09 20.30
CA SER A 152 0.50 1.94 20.01
C SER A 152 -0.47 1.26 19.04
N THR A 153 -1.76 1.59 19.16
CA THR A 153 -2.80 1.30 18.18
C THR A 153 -3.20 2.55 17.37
N ASP A 154 -2.37 3.60 17.41
CA ASP A 154 -2.52 4.80 16.61
C ASP A 154 -1.85 4.61 15.26
N TRP A 155 -2.62 4.17 14.28
CA TRP A 155 -2.14 3.92 12.93
C TRP A 155 -2.32 5.13 12.02
N SER A 156 -1.88 5.01 10.79
CA SER A 156 -2.04 6.07 9.80
C SER A 156 -2.25 5.52 8.39
N MET A 157 -2.76 6.36 7.53
CA MET A 157 -2.75 6.18 6.09
C MET A 157 -2.41 7.49 5.40
N VAL A 158 -1.83 7.43 4.21
CA VAL A 158 -1.70 8.60 3.36
C VAL A 158 -2.97 8.74 2.53
N GLY A 159 -3.66 9.86 2.72
CA GLY A 159 -4.89 10.21 1.99
C GLY A 159 -4.58 11.10 0.80
N PHE A 160 -4.79 10.59 -0.41
CA PHE A 160 -4.66 11.37 -1.64
C PHE A 160 -5.97 12.10 -1.95
N THR A 161 -5.88 13.23 -2.63
CA THR A 161 -7.07 13.97 -3.06
C THR A 161 -7.75 13.23 -4.22
N LEU A 162 -9.03 12.90 -4.10
CA LEU A 162 -9.78 12.10 -5.07
C LEU A 162 -9.58 12.56 -6.52
N ARG A 163 -9.73 13.87 -6.80
CA ARG A 163 -9.63 14.42 -8.16
C ARG A 163 -8.29 14.13 -8.84
N ASN A 164 -7.22 13.95 -8.05
CA ASN A 164 -5.87 13.66 -8.54
C ASN A 164 -5.63 12.16 -8.80
N THR A 165 -6.62 11.32 -8.49
CA THR A 165 -6.54 9.85 -8.66
C THR A 165 -7.56 9.32 -9.69
N LEU A 166 -8.30 10.20 -10.35
CA LEU A 166 -9.29 9.85 -11.35
C LEU A 166 -8.64 9.57 -12.70
N SER A 167 -9.22 8.64 -13.47
CA SER A 167 -8.84 8.36 -14.85
C SER A 167 -9.64 9.24 -15.83
N ASP A 168 -9.00 9.62 -16.93
CA ASP A 168 -9.68 10.26 -18.06
C ASP A 168 -10.28 9.22 -19.04
N HIS A 169 -10.01 7.93 -18.82
CA HIS A 169 -10.38 6.83 -19.71
C HIS A 169 -11.50 5.92 -19.19
N GLY A 170 -12.08 6.26 -18.02
CA GLY A 170 -13.17 5.46 -17.46
C GLY A 170 -13.31 5.60 -15.95
N THR A 171 -14.10 4.69 -15.37
CA THR A 171 -14.34 4.66 -13.93
C THR A 171 -13.18 4.04 -13.18
N VAL A 172 -12.98 4.49 -11.92
CA VAL A 172 -11.99 3.95 -11.00
C VAL A 172 -12.65 3.47 -9.71
N ALA A 173 -12.00 2.54 -9.01
CA ALA A 173 -12.38 2.12 -7.67
C ALA A 173 -11.46 2.79 -6.63
N ARG A 174 -12.05 3.38 -5.56
CA ARG A 174 -11.30 4.03 -4.48
C ARG A 174 -11.99 3.84 -3.13
N GLY A 175 -11.18 3.63 -2.09
CA GLY A 175 -11.64 3.73 -0.72
C GLY A 175 -11.80 5.20 -0.33
N VAL A 176 -13.00 5.75 -0.46
CA VAL A 176 -13.29 7.14 -0.09
C VAL A 176 -13.39 7.25 1.42
N CYS A 177 -12.58 8.13 2.01
CA CYS A 177 -12.43 8.26 3.45
C CYS A 177 -13.21 9.46 3.98
N ALA A 178 -13.96 9.25 5.08
CA ALA A 178 -14.46 10.33 5.91
C ALA A 178 -13.56 10.48 7.16
N THR A 179 -13.25 11.73 7.52
CA THR A 179 -12.42 12.04 8.69
C THR A 179 -13.16 12.92 9.67
N ASP A 180 -12.81 12.82 10.95
CA ASP A 180 -13.24 13.80 11.96
C ASP A 180 -12.49 15.15 11.81
N ALA A 181 -12.84 16.12 12.66
CA ALA A 181 -12.21 17.45 12.65
C ALA A 181 -10.72 17.44 12.98
N ASN A 182 -10.22 16.36 13.60
CA ASN A 182 -8.82 16.18 13.96
C ASN A 182 -8.04 15.40 12.88
N GLY A 183 -8.71 14.96 11.80
CA GLY A 183 -8.10 14.20 10.70
C GLY A 183 -7.95 12.70 11.00
N PHE A 184 -8.70 12.15 11.96
CA PHE A 184 -8.79 10.71 12.16
C PHE A 184 -9.87 10.10 11.27
N LEU A 185 -9.55 8.93 10.73
CA LEU A 185 -10.44 8.14 9.91
C LEU A 185 -11.70 7.74 10.70
N MET A 186 -12.85 8.03 10.14
CA MET A 186 -14.15 7.60 10.66
C MET A 186 -14.70 6.41 9.86
N THR A 187 -14.65 6.51 8.54
CA THR A 187 -15.14 5.46 7.64
C THR A 187 -14.33 5.41 6.37
N ILE A 188 -14.29 4.22 5.75
CA ILE A 188 -13.83 3.99 4.37
C ILE A 188 -15.00 3.38 3.61
N ASP A 189 -15.44 4.04 2.54
CA ASP A 189 -16.46 3.52 1.62
C ASP A 189 -15.76 3.11 0.31
N GLU A 190 -15.73 1.82 0.01
CA GLU A 190 -15.16 1.32 -1.24
C GLU A 190 -16.12 1.59 -2.40
N MET A 191 -15.84 2.64 -3.13
CA MET A 191 -16.61 3.09 -4.30
C MET A 191 -15.95 2.59 -5.58
N THR A 192 -16.64 1.72 -6.30
CA THR A 192 -16.06 0.93 -7.42
C THR A 192 -16.28 1.53 -8.80
N SER A 193 -17.04 2.62 -8.91
CA SER A 193 -17.41 3.21 -10.20
C SER A 193 -17.41 4.74 -10.15
N ILE A 194 -16.24 5.30 -9.79
CA ILE A 194 -16.06 6.76 -9.69
C ILE A 194 -15.55 7.29 -11.02
N GLU A 195 -16.18 8.37 -11.51
CA GLU A 195 -15.77 9.11 -12.70
C GLU A 195 -15.83 10.62 -12.48
N ARG A 196 -15.12 11.39 -13.31
CA ARG A 196 -15.20 12.86 -13.29
C ARG A 196 -16.61 13.32 -13.64
N HIS A 197 -17.11 14.29 -12.89
CA HIS A 197 -18.41 14.91 -13.16
C HIS A 197 -18.40 16.40 -12.79
N GLY A 198 -18.44 17.26 -13.82
CA GLY A 198 -18.31 18.69 -13.59
C GLY A 198 -16.97 19.06 -12.94
N ALA A 199 -17.01 19.86 -11.87
CA ALA A 199 -15.83 20.24 -11.10
C ALA A 199 -15.39 19.17 -10.06
N GLY A 200 -16.23 18.15 -9.84
CA GLY A 200 -15.97 17.06 -8.88
C GLY A 200 -15.99 15.69 -9.52
N ALA A 201 -16.60 14.73 -8.83
CA ALA A 201 -16.75 13.36 -9.30
C ALA A 201 -18.13 12.80 -8.93
N ARG A 202 -18.47 11.65 -9.46
CA ARG A 202 -19.63 10.85 -9.03
C ARG A 202 -19.29 9.38 -8.98
N ASN A 203 -19.91 8.67 -8.05
CA ASN A 203 -19.90 7.21 -8.01
C ASN A 203 -21.28 6.68 -8.36
N THR A 204 -21.35 5.70 -9.26
CA THR A 204 -22.58 4.98 -9.54
C THR A 204 -22.52 3.61 -8.89
N ARG A 205 -23.39 3.37 -7.90
CA ARG A 205 -23.47 2.08 -7.18
C ARG A 205 -24.14 1.01 -8.06
N GLY A 206 -23.97 -0.26 -7.70
CA GLY A 206 -24.53 -1.38 -8.44
C GLY A 206 -26.06 -1.41 -8.53
N ASP A 207 -26.76 -0.73 -7.59
CA ASP A 207 -28.21 -0.51 -7.58
C ASP A 207 -28.65 0.69 -8.40
N GLY A 208 -27.73 1.38 -9.07
CA GLY A 208 -27.99 2.59 -9.86
C GLY A 208 -27.98 3.89 -9.04
N THR A 209 -27.80 3.85 -7.73
CA THR A 209 -27.70 5.05 -6.88
C THR A 209 -26.45 5.85 -7.25
N VAL A 210 -26.61 7.16 -7.47
CA VAL A 210 -25.51 8.08 -7.78
C VAL A 210 -25.16 8.88 -6.54
N VAL A 211 -23.89 8.82 -6.14
CA VAL A 211 -23.30 9.61 -5.05
C VAL A 211 -22.44 10.71 -5.65
N ALA A 212 -22.77 11.97 -5.39
CA ALA A 212 -21.95 13.11 -5.80
C ALA A 212 -20.76 13.28 -4.84
N LEU A 213 -19.59 13.56 -5.41
CA LEU A 213 -18.32 13.77 -4.70
C LEU A 213 -17.74 15.14 -5.11
N SER A 214 -17.16 15.86 -4.14
CA SER A 214 -16.56 17.16 -4.39
C SER A 214 -15.27 17.06 -5.21
N GLY A 215 -14.58 15.91 -5.09
CA GLY A 215 -13.25 15.67 -5.61
C GLY A 215 -12.14 16.01 -4.62
N ASP A 216 -12.47 16.59 -3.45
CA ASP A 216 -11.52 16.94 -2.39
C ASP A 216 -11.47 15.89 -1.27
N GLU A 217 -12.30 14.86 -1.36
CA GLU A 217 -12.30 13.76 -0.41
C GLU A 217 -10.92 13.07 -0.38
N PRO A 218 -10.42 12.71 0.83
CA PRO A 218 -9.27 11.85 0.93
C PRO A 218 -9.63 10.44 0.49
N VAL A 219 -8.78 9.84 -0.32
CA VAL A 219 -8.94 8.45 -0.75
C VAL A 219 -7.73 7.62 -0.36
N SER A 220 -7.99 6.36 0.00
CA SER A 220 -6.96 5.37 0.22
C SER A 220 -6.43 4.85 -1.11
N MET A 221 -5.11 4.91 -1.26
CA MET A 221 -4.37 4.27 -2.35
C MET A 221 -3.46 3.16 -1.79
N ASN A 222 -3.86 2.54 -0.69
CA ASN A 222 -3.15 1.44 -0.02
C ASN A 222 -1.76 1.81 0.54
N MET A 223 -1.56 3.08 0.90
CA MET A 223 -0.36 3.52 1.61
C MET A 223 -0.67 3.70 3.09
N TRP A 224 -0.22 2.75 3.90
CA TRP A 224 -0.57 2.63 5.32
C TRP A 224 0.65 2.69 6.22
N GLY A 225 0.47 3.13 7.47
CA GLY A 225 1.47 3.09 8.53
C GLY A 225 0.94 2.42 9.78
N PHE A 226 1.67 1.44 10.27
CA PHE A 226 1.27 0.56 11.35
C PHE A 226 2.38 0.37 12.39
N THR A 227 1.98 -0.07 13.58
CA THR A 227 2.85 -0.66 14.59
C THR A 227 2.72 -2.20 14.55
N PRO A 228 3.62 -2.95 15.18
CA PRO A 228 3.51 -4.41 15.29
C PRO A 228 2.22 -4.90 15.93
N ARG A 229 1.52 -4.05 16.71
CA ARG A 229 0.22 -4.37 17.32
C ARG A 229 -0.86 -4.72 16.30
N LEU A 230 -0.69 -4.30 15.04
CA LEU A 230 -1.60 -4.68 13.96
C LEU A 230 -1.76 -6.20 13.85
N PHE A 231 -0.69 -6.97 14.02
CA PHE A 231 -0.71 -8.42 13.83
C PHE A 231 -1.64 -9.16 14.80
N ASP A 232 -1.77 -8.66 16.04
CA ASP A 232 -2.67 -9.24 17.04
C ASP A 232 -4.14 -9.14 16.60
N HIS A 233 -4.48 -8.07 15.88
CA HIS A 233 -5.82 -7.84 15.35
C HIS A 233 -6.06 -8.55 14.02
N LEU A 234 -5.08 -8.51 13.11
CA LEU A 234 -5.23 -9.09 11.77
C LEU A 234 -5.44 -10.61 11.81
N GLU A 235 -4.82 -11.31 12.76
CA GLU A 235 -5.02 -12.77 12.90
C GLU A 235 -6.47 -13.08 13.26
N ARG A 236 -7.09 -12.32 14.17
CA ARG A 236 -8.50 -12.45 14.52
C ARG A 236 -9.40 -12.18 13.31
N ILE A 237 -9.22 -11.04 12.65
CA ILE A 237 -10.03 -10.65 11.49
C ILE A 237 -9.91 -11.66 10.36
N PHE A 238 -8.70 -12.17 10.10
CA PHE A 238 -8.50 -13.15 9.04
C PHE A 238 -9.16 -14.49 9.35
N ARG A 239 -9.18 -14.92 10.63
CA ARG A 239 -9.93 -16.11 11.07
C ARG A 239 -11.45 -15.91 10.90
N GLU A 240 -11.98 -14.75 11.27
CA GLU A 240 -13.39 -14.40 11.08
C GLU A 240 -13.75 -14.44 9.59
N PHE A 241 -12.90 -13.83 8.74
CA PHE A 241 -13.05 -13.86 7.29
C PHE A 241 -13.05 -15.30 6.73
N LEU A 242 -12.09 -16.13 7.13
CA LEU A 242 -12.03 -17.52 6.67
C LEU A 242 -13.25 -18.34 7.12
N THR A 243 -13.80 -18.07 8.30
CA THR A 243 -15.01 -18.72 8.80
C THR A 243 -16.23 -18.36 7.95
N ALA A 244 -16.33 -17.11 7.51
CA ALA A 244 -17.49 -16.61 6.76
C ALA A 244 -17.37 -16.83 5.24
N HIS A 245 -16.15 -16.76 4.69
CA HIS A 245 -15.89 -16.66 3.24
C HIS A 245 -14.80 -17.63 2.75
N GLY A 246 -14.27 -18.51 3.62
CA GLY A 246 -13.15 -19.38 3.29
C GLY A 246 -13.46 -20.35 2.13
N ASP A 247 -14.69 -20.76 1.97
CA ASP A 247 -15.14 -21.68 0.90
C ASP A 247 -15.37 -21.00 -0.45
N GLU A 248 -15.35 -19.64 -0.49
CA GLU A 248 -15.56 -18.90 -1.72
C GLU A 248 -14.26 -18.81 -2.53
N ALA A 249 -14.24 -19.32 -3.75
CA ALA A 249 -13.02 -19.40 -4.59
C ALA A 249 -12.32 -18.07 -4.90
N LYS A 250 -13.03 -16.93 -4.77
CA LYS A 250 -12.52 -15.61 -5.17
C LYS A 250 -12.59 -14.55 -4.06
N SER A 251 -13.04 -14.90 -2.86
CA SER A 251 -13.09 -13.96 -1.73
C SER A 251 -11.69 -13.46 -1.34
N GLU A 252 -11.56 -12.21 -0.91
CA GLU A 252 -10.31 -11.60 -0.47
C GLU A 252 -10.54 -10.76 0.79
N CYS A 253 -9.65 -10.91 1.75
CA CYS A 253 -9.60 -10.08 2.95
C CYS A 253 -8.69 -8.88 2.71
N PHE A 254 -9.27 -7.69 2.52
CA PHE A 254 -8.54 -6.47 2.20
C PHE A 254 -8.20 -5.67 3.45
N ILE A 255 -6.98 -5.11 3.49
CA ILE A 255 -6.51 -4.30 4.64
C ILE A 255 -7.38 -3.06 4.91
N PRO A 256 -7.93 -2.32 3.92
CA PRO A 256 -8.83 -1.20 4.21
C PRO A 256 -10.07 -1.60 5.01
N LEU A 257 -10.65 -2.76 4.71
CA LEU A 257 -11.82 -3.27 5.44
C LEU A 257 -11.45 -3.69 6.86
N ALA A 258 -10.29 -4.35 7.04
CA ALA A 258 -9.79 -4.72 8.36
C ALA A 258 -9.53 -3.48 9.24
N VAL A 259 -8.90 -2.44 8.69
CA VAL A 259 -8.69 -1.17 9.41
C VAL A 259 -10.01 -0.48 9.72
N GLY A 260 -10.94 -0.42 8.75
CA GLY A 260 -12.28 0.15 8.95
C GLY A 260 -13.06 -0.55 10.08
N GLN A 261 -12.99 -1.88 10.15
CA GLN A 261 -13.59 -2.68 11.23
C GLN A 261 -12.97 -2.31 12.58
N LEU A 262 -11.64 -2.28 12.70
CA LEU A 262 -10.95 -1.97 13.96
C LEU A 262 -11.18 -0.54 14.45
N VAL A 263 -11.26 0.43 13.54
CA VAL A 263 -11.64 1.80 13.87
C VAL A 263 -13.08 1.85 14.36
N GLY A 264 -14.01 1.16 13.68
CA GLY A 264 -15.41 1.08 14.08
C GLY A 264 -15.63 0.39 15.43
N GLU A 265 -14.80 -0.60 15.78
CA GLU A 265 -14.78 -1.28 17.08
C GLU A 265 -14.15 -0.41 18.20
N GLY A 266 -13.47 0.69 17.85
CA GLY A 266 -12.68 1.49 18.79
C GLY A 266 -11.41 0.79 19.27
N ALA A 267 -10.96 -0.25 18.56
CA ALA A 267 -9.75 -1.03 18.88
C ALA A 267 -8.47 -0.33 18.39
N ALA A 268 -8.59 0.58 17.43
CA ALA A 268 -7.48 1.38 16.90
C ALA A 268 -7.98 2.76 16.45
N THR A 269 -7.06 3.71 16.33
CA THR A 269 -7.27 4.96 15.61
C THR A 269 -6.43 4.95 14.33
N CYS A 270 -6.86 5.68 13.31
CA CYS A 270 -6.10 5.82 12.07
C CYS A 270 -6.08 7.28 11.64
N ARG A 271 -4.91 7.90 11.65
CA ARG A 271 -4.74 9.27 11.16
C ARG A 271 -4.61 9.29 9.65
N VAL A 272 -5.40 10.14 9.00
CA VAL A 272 -5.28 10.40 7.56
C VAL A 272 -4.27 11.52 7.35
N LEU A 273 -3.06 11.14 6.91
CA LEU A 273 -1.98 12.06 6.58
C LEU A 273 -2.23 12.64 5.19
N ARG A 274 -2.15 13.96 5.06
CA ARG A 274 -2.26 14.62 3.76
C ARG A 274 -0.91 14.70 3.09
N THR A 275 -0.90 14.62 1.77
CA THR A 275 0.29 14.76 0.93
C THR A 275 0.01 15.66 -0.25
N ASP A 276 1.04 16.39 -0.68
CA ASP A 276 1.03 17.17 -1.92
C ASP A 276 1.53 16.36 -3.12
N SER A 277 1.99 15.13 -2.91
CA SER A 277 2.46 14.25 -3.98
C SER A 277 1.33 13.86 -4.93
N SER A 278 1.66 13.71 -6.19
CA SER A 278 0.82 13.05 -7.18
C SER A 278 0.89 11.54 -6.98
N TRP A 279 -0.25 10.86 -7.14
CA TRP A 279 -0.33 9.42 -7.24
C TRP A 279 -0.62 9.04 -8.69
N PHE A 280 0.03 8.00 -9.18
CA PHE A 280 -0.32 7.30 -10.41
C PHE A 280 0.12 5.84 -10.33
N GLY A 281 -0.57 4.97 -11.06
CA GLY A 281 -0.31 3.54 -11.05
C GLY A 281 -0.48 2.94 -12.43
N VAL A 282 -0.02 1.71 -12.60
CA VAL A 282 -0.15 0.94 -13.84
C VAL A 282 -1.20 -0.13 -13.63
N THR A 283 -2.39 0.08 -14.17
CA THR A 283 -3.46 -0.91 -14.16
C THR A 283 -3.56 -1.62 -15.52
N TYR A 284 -3.44 -0.86 -16.59
CA TYR A 284 -3.50 -1.32 -17.98
C TYR A 284 -2.17 -1.05 -18.67
N ARG A 285 -1.95 -1.72 -19.81
CA ARG A 285 -0.72 -1.54 -20.59
C ARG A 285 -0.60 -0.11 -21.15
N GLU A 286 -1.72 0.50 -21.43
CA GLU A 286 -1.86 1.87 -21.93
C GLU A 286 -1.43 2.93 -20.91
N ASP A 287 -1.53 2.63 -19.63
CA ASP A 287 -1.09 3.53 -18.54
C ASP A 287 0.43 3.76 -18.59
N LYS A 288 1.20 2.86 -19.21
CA LYS A 288 2.67 2.91 -19.22
C LYS A 288 3.21 4.23 -19.78
N GLU A 289 2.68 4.71 -20.91
CA GLU A 289 3.14 5.95 -21.53
C GLU A 289 2.84 7.16 -20.63
N ILE A 290 1.70 7.17 -19.95
CA ILE A 290 1.31 8.23 -19.02
C ILE A 290 2.24 8.24 -17.82
N VAL A 291 2.53 7.07 -17.25
CA VAL A 291 3.45 6.93 -16.11
C VAL A 291 4.87 7.35 -16.49
N GLN A 292 5.37 6.90 -17.64
CA GLN A 292 6.69 7.31 -18.15
C GLN A 292 6.78 8.82 -18.34
N GLY A 293 5.74 9.43 -18.93
CA GLY A 293 5.66 10.88 -19.11
C GLY A 293 5.65 11.64 -17.78
N SER A 294 4.89 11.14 -16.79
CA SER A 294 4.82 11.72 -15.45
C SER A 294 6.17 11.66 -14.73
N ILE A 295 6.85 10.50 -14.76
CA ILE A 295 8.18 10.34 -14.17
C ILE A 295 9.21 11.23 -14.88
N ALA A 296 9.19 11.30 -16.21
CA ALA A 296 10.09 12.16 -16.97
C ALA A 296 9.91 13.64 -16.61
N ALA A 297 8.67 14.07 -16.38
CA ALA A 297 8.37 15.43 -15.92
C ALA A 297 8.95 15.70 -14.53
N LEU A 298 8.81 14.78 -13.57
CA LEU A 298 9.38 14.88 -12.22
C LEU A 298 10.91 14.96 -12.25
N VAL A 299 11.56 14.17 -13.11
CA VAL A 299 13.01 14.24 -13.33
C VAL A 299 13.41 15.58 -13.95
N ALA A 300 12.67 16.07 -14.96
CA ALA A 300 12.95 17.36 -15.59
C ALA A 300 12.80 18.56 -14.63
N HIS A 301 11.89 18.46 -13.65
CA HIS A 301 11.71 19.47 -12.59
C HIS A 301 12.73 19.32 -11.44
N GLY A 302 13.63 18.32 -11.49
CA GLY A 302 14.68 18.11 -10.48
C GLY A 302 14.19 17.45 -9.19
N GLU A 303 13.00 16.87 -9.15
CA GLU A 303 12.49 16.14 -7.99
C GLU A 303 13.24 14.82 -7.82
N TYR A 304 13.59 14.18 -8.93
CA TYR A 304 14.44 12.98 -8.97
C TYR A 304 15.66 13.20 -9.86
N PRO A 305 16.80 12.56 -9.56
CA PRO A 305 17.94 12.53 -10.47
C PRO A 305 17.61 11.69 -11.72
N ALA A 306 18.32 11.92 -12.81
CA ALA A 306 18.14 11.15 -14.05
C ALA A 306 18.46 9.66 -13.88
N ARG A 307 19.23 9.30 -12.86
CA ARG A 307 19.52 7.92 -12.43
C ARG A 307 19.40 7.86 -10.90
N LEU A 308 18.53 6.99 -10.39
CA LEU A 308 18.28 6.89 -8.94
C LEU A 308 19.46 6.24 -8.20
N TRP A 309 20.03 5.21 -8.78
CA TRP A 309 21.08 4.39 -8.19
C TRP A 309 22.40 4.69 -8.93
N SER A 310 23.36 5.27 -8.23
CA SER A 310 24.71 5.61 -8.74
C SER A 310 25.76 4.70 -8.14
#